data_4b6483de2ccb792c29ba56391ade97ba
#
_entry.id   4b6483de2ccb792c29ba56391ade97ba
#
_cell.length_a   1.000
_cell.length_b   1.000
_cell.length_c   1.000
_cell.angle_alpha   90.00
_cell.angle_beta   90.00
_cell.angle_gamma   90.00
#
_symmetry.space_group_name_H-M   'P 1'
#
loop_
_entity.id
_entity.type
_entity.pdbx_description
1 polymer ?
#
loop_
_entity_poly.entity_id
_entity_poly.type
_entity_poly.pdbx_seq_one_letter_code
_entity_poly.pdbx_strand_id
1 'polypeptide(L)'
;MTAFQHTQDRHFVAADAAHYRWTTEDPAFAPVEDALLGPALTGLRFPCLEIGCGEGTNLARLVRRGAAIGIDRSIDKLRFAAGVVPAARLVAADALALPFGDGAFPGVLVRDLLHHVTDRGQAAAEAVRVLAPGGTLVVLEPNGRNPLVALQALLVPAEAELRRFTPESVLAALAGLPLAPPRVEMAQGLPLRRLVLHYRFGWPALGRSRAGAALLARLEDFASRLLPRGRWSYTVVRSKHL
;
A
#
# COMPACT_ATOMS: atom_id res chain seq x y z
N MET A 1 -0.26 -5.34 -25.05
CA MET A 1 -0.45 -5.72 -23.62
C MET A 1 0.26 -7.03 -23.37
N THR A 2 1.05 -7.13 -22.29
CA THR A 2 1.77 -8.36 -21.93
C THR A 2 0.82 -9.34 -21.21
N ALA A 3 1.19 -10.63 -21.14
CA ALA A 3 0.42 -11.64 -20.40
C ALA A 3 0.28 -11.25 -18.90
N PHE A 4 1.28 -10.56 -18.36
CA PHE A 4 1.25 -9.99 -17.01
C PHE A 4 0.12 -8.96 -16.86
N GLN A 5 0.01 -7.99 -17.78
CA GLN A 5 -1.07 -7.00 -17.76
C GLN A 5 -2.46 -7.63 -17.83
N HIS A 6 -2.66 -8.64 -18.67
CA HIS A 6 -3.93 -9.37 -18.75
C HIS A 6 -4.30 -10.07 -17.44
N THR A 7 -3.32 -10.60 -16.72
CA THR A 7 -3.54 -11.24 -15.41
C THR A 7 -3.90 -10.19 -14.36
N GLN A 8 -3.18 -9.06 -14.33
CA GLN A 8 -3.45 -7.93 -13.45
C GLN A 8 -4.85 -7.35 -13.69
N ASP A 9 -5.20 -7.09 -14.95
CA ASP A 9 -6.50 -6.52 -15.31
C ASP A 9 -7.65 -7.40 -14.85
N ARG A 10 -7.57 -8.72 -15.04
CA ARG A 10 -8.64 -9.65 -14.59
C ARG A 10 -8.75 -9.75 -13.07
N HIS A 11 -7.65 -9.65 -12.35
CA HIS A 11 -7.64 -9.85 -10.90
C HIS A 11 -8.03 -8.59 -10.12
N PHE A 12 -7.62 -7.41 -10.59
CA PHE A 12 -7.74 -6.15 -9.85
C PHE A 12 -8.79 -5.18 -10.36
N VAL A 13 -9.59 -5.55 -11.38
CA VAL A 13 -10.64 -4.65 -11.92
C VAL A 13 -11.83 -4.54 -10.98
N ALA A 14 -12.31 -5.65 -10.43
CA ALA A 14 -13.49 -5.65 -9.55
C ALA A 14 -13.16 -5.20 -8.13
N ALA A 15 -14.08 -4.44 -7.52
CA ALA A 15 -13.98 -4.08 -6.11
C ALA A 15 -14.20 -5.29 -5.21
N ASP A 16 -13.36 -5.43 -4.17
CA ASP A 16 -13.51 -6.45 -3.13
C ASP A 16 -14.04 -5.83 -1.83
N ALA A 17 -15.35 -5.78 -1.70
CA ALA A 17 -16.02 -5.24 -0.51
C ALA A 17 -15.66 -6.01 0.77
N ALA A 18 -15.34 -7.31 0.67
CA ALA A 18 -14.94 -8.10 1.84
C ALA A 18 -13.52 -7.74 2.27
N HIS A 19 -12.60 -7.52 1.32
CA HIS A 19 -11.26 -6.99 1.60
C HIS A 19 -11.32 -5.62 2.27
N TYR A 20 -12.13 -4.69 1.73
CA TYR A 20 -12.30 -3.38 2.33
C TYR A 20 -12.76 -3.48 3.79
N ARG A 21 -13.86 -4.21 4.06
CA ARG A 21 -14.37 -4.37 5.44
C ARG A 21 -13.35 -5.02 6.36
N TRP A 22 -12.65 -6.03 5.90
CA TRP A 22 -11.63 -6.70 6.68
C TRP A 22 -10.49 -5.75 7.10
N THR A 23 -10.01 -4.92 6.18
CA THR A 23 -8.88 -4.02 6.43
C THR A 23 -9.26 -2.72 7.15
N THR A 24 -10.53 -2.29 7.08
CA THR A 24 -10.98 -1.00 7.61
C THR A 24 -11.95 -1.09 8.79
N GLU A 25 -12.78 -2.13 8.84
CA GLU A 25 -13.90 -2.23 9.78
C GLU A 25 -13.78 -3.42 10.74
N ASP A 26 -13.07 -4.49 10.36
CA ASP A 26 -12.93 -5.67 11.22
C ASP A 26 -12.13 -5.33 12.48
N PRO A 27 -12.73 -5.48 13.68
CA PRO A 27 -12.08 -5.06 14.93
C PRO A 27 -10.83 -5.86 15.28
N ALA A 28 -10.64 -7.03 14.65
CA ALA A 28 -9.45 -7.86 14.86
C ALA A 28 -8.30 -7.48 13.92
N PHE A 29 -8.62 -7.01 12.71
CA PHE A 29 -7.58 -6.76 11.69
C PHE A 29 -7.34 -5.29 11.37
N ALA A 30 -8.36 -4.43 11.37
CA ALA A 30 -8.18 -3.00 11.09
C ALA A 30 -7.07 -2.34 11.96
N PRO A 31 -6.94 -2.66 13.27
CA PRO A 31 -5.82 -2.15 14.08
C PRO A 31 -4.43 -2.61 13.60
N VAL A 32 -4.33 -3.77 12.94
CA VAL A 32 -3.06 -4.25 12.36
C VAL A 32 -2.65 -3.38 11.17
N GLU A 33 -3.61 -3.02 10.33
CA GLU A 33 -3.39 -2.07 9.23
C GLU A 33 -3.05 -0.67 9.74
N ASP A 34 -3.73 -0.21 10.79
CA ASP A 34 -3.46 1.09 11.41
C ASP A 34 -2.04 1.15 12.00
N ALA A 35 -1.58 0.07 12.62
CA ALA A 35 -0.22 -0.03 13.15
C ALA A 35 0.86 -0.01 12.06
N LEU A 36 0.56 -0.53 10.86
CA LEU A 36 1.45 -0.45 9.71
C LEU A 36 1.46 0.95 9.09
N LEU A 37 0.27 1.50 8.81
CA LEU A 37 0.11 2.76 8.09
C LEU A 37 0.41 3.98 8.96
N GLY A 38 0.01 3.97 10.21
CA GLY A 38 0.15 5.12 11.11
C GLY A 38 1.56 5.73 11.10
N PRO A 39 2.61 4.93 11.39
CA PRO A 39 4.00 5.39 11.31
C PRO A 39 4.43 5.76 9.88
N ALA A 40 3.98 5.00 8.86
CA ALA A 40 4.34 5.27 7.47
C ALA A 40 3.84 6.64 6.99
N LEU A 41 2.66 7.06 7.44
CA LEU A 41 2.04 8.34 7.10
C LEU A 41 2.54 9.53 7.95
N THR A 42 3.49 9.31 8.86
CA THR A 42 4.06 10.40 9.67
C THR A 42 4.78 11.40 8.77
N GLY A 43 4.40 12.69 8.88
CA GLY A 43 4.95 13.77 8.06
C GLY A 43 4.38 13.89 6.65
N LEU A 44 3.43 13.02 6.25
CA LEU A 44 2.67 13.22 5.01
C LEU A 44 1.88 14.53 5.11
N ARG A 45 1.97 15.36 4.07
CA ARG A 45 1.32 16.67 4.02
C ARG A 45 -0.02 16.57 3.30
N PHE A 46 -0.94 17.51 3.59
CA PHE A 46 -2.28 17.57 3.01
C PHE A 46 -2.52 18.93 2.33
N PRO A 47 -3.36 18.97 1.26
CA PRO A 47 -4.06 17.84 0.66
C PRO A 47 -3.10 16.81 0.09
N CYS A 48 -3.44 15.51 0.17
CA CYS A 48 -2.61 14.46 -0.37
C CYS A 48 -3.27 13.71 -1.52
N LEU A 49 -2.44 13.21 -2.44
CA LEU A 49 -2.83 12.29 -3.49
C LEU A 49 -2.43 10.87 -3.09
N GLU A 50 -3.36 9.93 -3.17
CA GLU A 50 -3.06 8.50 -3.16
C GLU A 50 -3.13 7.96 -4.59
N ILE A 51 -2.02 7.37 -5.06
CA ILE A 51 -1.92 6.76 -6.40
C ILE A 51 -2.16 5.26 -6.26
N GLY A 52 -3.19 4.75 -6.98
CA GLY A 52 -3.65 3.36 -6.85
C GLY A 52 -4.51 3.13 -5.61
N CYS A 53 -5.52 3.98 -5.38
CA CYS A 53 -6.31 3.95 -4.14
C CYS A 53 -7.25 2.74 -4.02
N GLY A 54 -7.47 2.00 -5.09
CA GLY A 54 -8.35 0.84 -5.12
C GLY A 54 -9.73 1.13 -4.53
N GLU A 55 -10.17 0.26 -3.62
CA GLU A 55 -11.44 0.36 -2.89
C GLU A 55 -11.47 1.47 -1.82
N GLY A 56 -10.39 2.25 -1.67
CA GLY A 56 -10.33 3.36 -0.71
C GLY A 56 -9.88 2.96 0.70
N THR A 57 -9.25 1.82 0.85
CA THR A 57 -8.77 1.29 2.15
C THR A 57 -7.90 2.30 2.91
N ASN A 58 -6.94 2.93 2.22
CA ASN A 58 -6.09 3.94 2.84
C ASN A 58 -6.78 5.30 2.87
N LEU A 59 -7.58 5.64 1.84
CA LEU A 59 -8.36 6.89 1.82
C LEU A 59 -9.24 7.02 3.07
N ALA A 60 -9.85 5.93 3.56
CA ALA A 60 -10.62 5.93 4.80
C ALA A 60 -9.80 6.42 6.02
N ARG A 61 -8.48 6.28 5.99
CA ARG A 61 -7.54 6.76 7.01
C ARG A 61 -7.02 8.15 6.71
N LEU A 62 -6.77 8.45 5.45
CA LEU A 62 -6.24 9.75 5.01
C LEU A 62 -7.25 10.87 5.24
N VAL A 63 -8.54 10.66 4.93
CA VAL A 63 -9.59 11.68 5.12
C VAL A 63 -9.79 12.09 6.57
N ARG A 64 -9.39 11.26 7.53
CA ARG A 64 -9.40 11.59 8.96
C ARG A 64 -8.27 12.54 9.36
N ARG A 65 -7.26 12.71 8.49
CA ARG A 65 -6.06 13.53 8.73
C ARG A 65 -6.08 14.82 7.91
N GLY A 66 -6.81 14.85 6.79
CA GLY A 66 -6.91 16.00 5.90
C GLY A 66 -7.57 15.66 4.58
N ALA A 67 -7.64 16.63 3.69
CA ALA A 67 -8.22 16.43 2.36
C ALA A 67 -7.39 15.41 1.57
N ALA A 68 -8.05 14.38 1.02
CA ALA A 68 -7.42 13.33 0.25
C ALA A 68 -8.09 13.15 -1.12
N ILE A 69 -7.27 12.96 -2.12
CA ILE A 69 -7.64 12.61 -3.49
C ILE A 69 -7.10 11.23 -3.77
N GLY A 70 -7.92 10.33 -4.31
CA GLY A 70 -7.50 9.01 -4.76
C GLY A 70 -7.60 8.87 -6.25
N ILE A 71 -6.62 8.23 -6.86
CA ILE A 71 -6.71 7.79 -8.24
C ILE A 71 -6.59 6.27 -8.34
N ASP A 72 -7.35 5.70 -9.25
CA ASP A 72 -7.22 4.31 -9.67
C ASP A 72 -7.68 4.19 -11.13
N ARG A 73 -7.19 3.18 -11.84
CA ARG A 73 -7.65 2.91 -13.21
C ARG A 73 -8.97 2.14 -13.25
N SER A 74 -9.32 1.43 -12.17
CA SER A 74 -10.56 0.67 -12.05
C SER A 74 -11.72 1.56 -11.63
N ILE A 75 -12.64 1.80 -12.58
CA ILE A 75 -13.86 2.54 -12.32
C ILE A 75 -14.75 1.83 -11.28
N ASP A 76 -14.77 0.49 -11.27
CA ASP A 76 -15.56 -0.29 -10.31
C ASP A 76 -15.06 -0.10 -8.86
N LYS A 77 -13.73 -0.10 -8.67
CA LYS A 77 -13.13 0.20 -7.38
C LYS A 77 -13.43 1.64 -6.94
N LEU A 78 -13.31 2.60 -7.85
CA LEU A 78 -13.62 4.01 -7.56
C LEU A 78 -15.10 4.22 -7.22
N ARG A 79 -16.03 3.56 -7.91
CA ARG A 79 -17.47 3.61 -7.56
C ARG A 79 -17.72 3.06 -6.17
N PHE A 80 -17.09 1.95 -5.83
CA PHE A 80 -17.16 1.38 -4.49
C PHE A 80 -16.58 2.36 -3.44
N ALA A 81 -15.37 2.88 -3.70
CA ALA A 81 -14.71 3.84 -2.82
C ALA A 81 -15.55 5.10 -2.59
N ALA A 82 -16.24 5.62 -3.63
CA ALA A 82 -17.15 6.76 -3.49
C ALA A 82 -18.29 6.51 -2.50
N GLY A 83 -18.79 5.27 -2.45
CA GLY A 83 -19.84 4.88 -1.51
C GLY A 83 -19.37 4.74 -0.06
N VAL A 84 -18.11 4.31 0.16
CA VAL A 84 -17.59 4.01 1.51
C VAL A 84 -16.71 5.11 2.09
N VAL A 85 -16.14 5.98 1.24
CA VAL A 85 -15.29 7.12 1.66
C VAL A 85 -15.76 8.40 0.96
N PRO A 86 -16.99 8.88 1.24
CA PRO A 86 -17.57 10.03 0.51
C PRO A 86 -16.82 11.34 0.73
N ALA A 87 -15.96 11.43 1.73
CA ALA A 87 -15.11 12.60 1.98
C ALA A 87 -13.88 12.68 1.06
N ALA A 88 -13.53 11.59 0.35
CA ALA A 88 -12.45 11.57 -0.60
C ALA A 88 -12.91 12.08 -1.97
N ARG A 89 -12.00 12.74 -2.71
CA ARG A 89 -12.19 13.01 -4.14
C ARG A 89 -11.55 11.89 -4.95
N LEU A 90 -12.25 11.41 -5.97
CA LEU A 90 -11.82 10.26 -6.76
C LEU A 90 -11.71 10.62 -8.24
N VAL A 91 -10.64 10.17 -8.88
CA VAL A 91 -10.37 10.40 -10.30
C VAL A 91 -9.92 9.08 -10.95
N ALA A 92 -10.58 8.72 -12.06
CA ALA A 92 -10.13 7.60 -12.88
C ALA A 92 -8.91 8.03 -13.70
N ALA A 93 -7.75 7.40 -13.45
CA ALA A 93 -6.51 7.75 -14.14
C ALA A 93 -5.50 6.60 -14.13
N ASP A 94 -4.56 6.66 -15.10
CA ASP A 94 -3.39 5.80 -15.12
C ASP A 94 -2.26 6.40 -14.26
N ALA A 95 -1.62 5.58 -13.43
CA ALA A 95 -0.47 5.98 -12.64
C ALA A 95 0.73 6.40 -13.50
N LEU A 96 0.78 5.96 -14.77
CA LEU A 96 1.83 6.32 -15.73
C LEU A 96 1.61 7.68 -16.41
N ALA A 97 0.41 8.29 -16.26
CA ALA A 97 0.04 9.57 -16.87
C ALA A 97 -1.04 10.26 -16.01
N LEU A 98 -0.62 10.93 -14.94
CA LEU A 98 -1.53 11.56 -13.98
C LEU A 98 -2.17 12.83 -14.55
N PRO A 99 -3.50 13.03 -14.41
CA PRO A 99 -4.22 14.18 -14.97
C PRO A 99 -4.10 15.42 -14.08
N PHE A 100 -2.93 15.66 -13.50
CA PHE A 100 -2.66 16.78 -12.62
C PHE A 100 -1.43 17.55 -13.09
N GLY A 101 -1.42 18.86 -12.85
CA GLY A 101 -0.25 19.70 -13.10
C GLY A 101 0.93 19.39 -12.19
N ASP A 102 2.11 19.88 -12.57
CA ASP A 102 3.32 19.76 -11.79
C ASP A 102 3.16 20.44 -10.43
N GLY A 103 3.64 19.79 -9.37
CA GLY A 103 3.62 20.37 -8.03
C GLY A 103 2.22 20.54 -7.41
N ALA A 104 1.20 19.86 -7.91
CA ALA A 104 -0.20 20.03 -7.47
C ALA A 104 -0.45 19.61 -6.01
N PHE A 105 0.38 18.71 -5.44
CA PHE A 105 0.12 18.12 -4.14
C PHE A 105 1.29 18.29 -3.17
N PRO A 106 1.06 18.78 -1.94
CA PRO A 106 2.10 18.82 -0.90
C PRO A 106 2.42 17.43 -0.32
N GLY A 107 1.57 16.42 -0.56
CA GLY A 107 1.80 15.04 -0.14
C GLY A 107 1.34 14.04 -1.18
N VAL A 108 2.14 13.00 -1.42
CA VAL A 108 1.80 11.88 -2.31
C VAL A 108 2.06 10.57 -1.58
N LEU A 109 1.08 9.67 -1.61
CA LEU A 109 1.17 8.29 -1.12
C LEU A 109 1.08 7.33 -2.31
N VAL A 110 2.03 6.40 -2.36
CA VAL A 110 2.01 5.23 -3.23
C VAL A 110 2.07 3.99 -2.34
N ARG A 111 1.04 3.14 -2.37
CA ARG A 111 1.02 1.91 -1.60
C ARG A 111 0.53 0.74 -2.42
N ASP A 112 1.25 -0.38 -2.32
CA ASP A 112 0.89 -1.64 -2.97
C ASP A 112 0.59 -1.46 -4.48
N LEU A 113 1.36 -0.61 -5.17
CA LEU A 113 1.14 -0.22 -6.57
C LEU A 113 2.32 -0.56 -7.48
N LEU A 114 3.56 -0.21 -7.07
CA LEU A 114 4.71 -0.27 -8.00
C LEU A 114 5.01 -1.69 -8.49
N HIS A 115 4.67 -2.71 -7.70
CA HIS A 115 4.84 -4.10 -8.13
C HIS A 115 3.76 -4.57 -9.13
N HIS A 116 2.68 -3.78 -9.33
CA HIS A 116 1.62 -4.05 -10.29
C HIS A 116 1.78 -3.31 -11.62
N VAL A 117 2.62 -2.27 -11.68
CA VAL A 117 2.81 -1.49 -12.90
C VAL A 117 3.98 -2.01 -13.73
N THR A 118 3.86 -1.90 -15.06
CA THR A 118 4.91 -2.35 -15.99
C THR A 118 6.11 -1.42 -16.03
N ASP A 119 5.88 -0.12 -15.92
CA ASP A 119 6.92 0.90 -15.87
C ASP A 119 6.91 1.60 -14.51
N ARG A 120 7.68 1.04 -13.59
CA ARG A 120 7.83 1.55 -12.23
C ARG A 120 8.50 2.90 -12.18
N GLY A 121 9.46 3.13 -13.09
CA GLY A 121 10.18 4.41 -13.20
C GLY A 121 9.24 5.52 -13.63
N GLN A 122 8.40 5.29 -14.64
CA GLN A 122 7.42 6.26 -15.10
C GLN A 122 6.37 6.57 -14.02
N ALA A 123 5.84 5.55 -13.33
CA ALA A 123 4.90 5.77 -12.22
C ALA A 123 5.52 6.60 -11.08
N ALA A 124 6.78 6.33 -10.74
CA ALA A 124 7.53 7.10 -9.75
C ALA A 124 7.80 8.52 -10.23
N ALA A 125 8.16 8.71 -11.50
CA ALA A 125 8.37 10.04 -12.10
C ALA A 125 7.09 10.88 -12.06
N GLU A 126 5.94 10.31 -12.41
CA GLU A 126 4.63 10.98 -12.31
C GLU A 126 4.27 11.35 -10.87
N ALA A 127 4.51 10.43 -9.90
CA ALA A 127 4.31 10.71 -8.49
C ALA A 127 5.15 11.90 -7.99
N VAL A 128 6.39 12.02 -8.47
CA VAL A 128 7.30 13.13 -8.13
C VAL A 128 6.93 14.39 -8.91
N ARG A 129 6.55 14.30 -10.18
CA ARG A 129 6.11 15.45 -10.98
C ARG A 129 4.94 16.21 -10.34
N VAL A 130 3.94 15.46 -9.86
CA VAL A 130 2.76 16.09 -9.22
C VAL A 130 3.02 16.52 -7.76
N LEU A 131 4.15 16.15 -7.18
CA LEU A 131 4.52 16.52 -5.82
C LEU A 131 5.10 17.94 -5.80
N ALA A 132 4.56 18.80 -4.94
CA ALA A 132 5.04 20.17 -4.78
C ALA A 132 6.49 20.22 -4.28
N PRO A 133 7.27 21.25 -4.64
CA PRO A 133 8.58 21.50 -4.03
C PRO A 133 8.49 21.50 -2.49
N GLY A 134 9.41 20.79 -1.83
CA GLY A 134 9.36 20.55 -0.38
C GLY A 134 8.22 19.64 0.10
N GLY A 135 7.41 19.11 -0.81
CA GLY A 135 6.34 18.14 -0.53
C GLY A 135 6.90 16.80 -0.05
N THR A 136 6.04 15.95 0.50
CA THR A 136 6.42 14.63 1.06
C THR A 136 5.88 13.51 0.21
N LEU A 137 6.79 12.68 -0.33
CA LEU A 137 6.48 11.38 -0.93
C LEU A 137 6.58 10.27 0.11
N VAL A 138 5.57 9.41 0.17
CA VAL A 138 5.59 8.16 0.94
C VAL A 138 5.32 7.01 -0.03
N VAL A 139 6.24 6.06 -0.08
CA VAL A 139 6.07 4.81 -0.83
C VAL A 139 6.07 3.66 0.18
N LEU A 140 5.07 2.80 0.13
CA LEU A 140 4.90 1.64 0.99
C LEU A 140 4.65 0.41 0.12
N GLU A 141 5.64 -0.45 0.02
CA GLU A 141 5.59 -1.61 -0.89
C GLU A 141 5.97 -2.91 -0.18
N PRO A 142 5.40 -4.04 -0.57
CA PRO A 142 5.77 -5.34 -0.03
C PRO A 142 7.21 -5.69 -0.34
N ASN A 143 7.82 -6.51 0.51
CA ASN A 143 9.17 -7.00 0.36
C ASN A 143 9.16 -8.52 0.09
N GLY A 144 9.48 -8.93 -1.12
CA GLY A 144 9.52 -10.33 -1.53
C GLY A 144 10.55 -11.21 -0.81
N ARG A 145 11.47 -10.60 -0.04
CA ARG A 145 12.39 -11.35 0.85
C ARG A 145 11.70 -11.86 2.11
N ASN A 146 10.50 -11.38 2.42
CA ASN A 146 9.72 -11.89 3.55
C ASN A 146 9.14 -13.26 3.19
N PRO A 147 9.28 -14.29 4.05
CA PRO A 147 8.84 -15.63 3.72
C PRO A 147 7.32 -15.75 3.47
N LEU A 148 6.48 -14.98 4.19
CA LEU A 148 5.03 -15.03 3.97
C LEU A 148 4.62 -14.24 2.72
N VAL A 149 5.28 -13.14 2.39
CA VAL A 149 5.09 -12.41 1.12
C VAL A 149 5.52 -13.29 -0.04
N ALA A 150 6.67 -13.99 0.07
CA ALA A 150 7.12 -14.91 -0.95
C ALA A 150 6.15 -16.11 -1.14
N LEU A 151 5.56 -16.61 -0.05
CA LEU A 151 4.53 -17.64 -0.09
C LEU A 151 3.25 -17.14 -0.79
N GLN A 152 2.79 -15.94 -0.46
CA GLN A 152 1.65 -15.30 -1.15
C GLN A 152 1.89 -15.22 -2.65
N ALA A 153 3.08 -14.76 -3.06
CA ALA A 153 3.46 -14.65 -4.47
C ALA A 153 3.53 -16.01 -5.20
N LEU A 154 3.69 -17.12 -4.48
CA LEU A 154 3.61 -18.47 -5.04
C LEU A 154 2.17 -18.95 -5.22
N LEU A 155 1.29 -18.57 -4.29
CA LEU A 155 -0.08 -19.07 -4.25
C LEU A 155 -1.04 -18.21 -5.08
N VAL A 156 -0.71 -16.93 -5.31
CA VAL A 156 -1.56 -15.98 -6.03
C VAL A 156 -0.85 -15.53 -7.32
N PRO A 157 -1.25 -16.02 -8.50
CA PRO A 157 -0.57 -15.70 -9.77
C PRO A 157 -0.47 -14.20 -10.09
N ALA A 158 -1.47 -13.41 -9.68
CA ALA A 158 -1.45 -11.96 -9.83
C ALA A 158 -0.36 -11.26 -8.99
N GLU A 159 0.12 -11.93 -7.95
CA GLU A 159 1.16 -11.44 -7.03
C GLU A 159 2.56 -12.04 -7.33
N ALA A 160 2.73 -12.74 -8.42
CA ALA A 160 3.97 -13.46 -8.74
C ALA A 160 5.22 -12.54 -8.77
N GLU A 161 5.06 -11.27 -9.16
CA GLU A 161 6.14 -10.27 -9.18
C GLU A 161 6.66 -9.91 -7.78
N LEU A 162 5.86 -10.09 -6.71
CA LEU A 162 6.31 -9.82 -5.33
C LEU A 162 7.57 -10.59 -4.96
N ARG A 163 7.79 -11.79 -5.50
CA ARG A 163 9.00 -12.59 -5.20
C ARG A 163 10.28 -11.88 -5.60
N ARG A 164 10.22 -11.02 -6.61
CA ARG A 164 11.35 -10.26 -7.14
C ARG A 164 11.36 -8.81 -6.68
N PHE A 165 10.27 -8.37 -6.02
CA PHE A 165 10.14 -7.00 -5.58
C PHE A 165 10.79 -6.82 -4.21
N THR A 166 11.78 -5.96 -4.13
CA THR A 166 12.64 -5.77 -2.96
C THR A 166 12.80 -4.29 -2.63
N PRO A 167 13.35 -3.92 -1.45
CA PRO A 167 13.66 -2.53 -1.15
C PRO A 167 14.48 -1.82 -2.24
N GLU A 168 15.42 -2.53 -2.84
CA GLU A 168 16.25 -2.01 -3.94
C GLU A 168 15.43 -1.74 -5.20
N SER A 169 14.37 -2.53 -5.46
CA SER A 169 13.44 -2.29 -6.58
C SER A 169 12.70 -0.96 -6.40
N VAL A 170 12.29 -0.63 -5.17
CA VAL A 170 11.65 0.66 -4.86
C VAL A 170 12.65 1.80 -5.05
N LEU A 171 13.86 1.66 -4.52
CA LEU A 171 14.91 2.68 -4.64
C LEU A 171 15.34 2.89 -6.09
N ALA A 172 15.42 1.83 -6.88
CA ALA A 172 15.74 1.91 -8.32
C ALA A 172 14.66 2.70 -9.08
N ALA A 173 13.37 2.52 -8.75
CA ALA A 173 12.30 3.29 -9.37
C ALA A 173 12.34 4.79 -9.03
N LEU A 174 12.92 5.16 -7.89
CA LEU A 174 13.08 6.55 -7.44
C LEU A 174 14.42 7.18 -7.85
N ALA A 175 15.34 6.40 -8.39
CA ALA A 175 16.69 6.86 -8.69
C ALA A 175 16.69 7.95 -9.78
N GLY A 176 17.47 9.01 -9.56
CA GLY A 176 17.61 10.13 -10.51
C GLY A 176 16.45 11.12 -10.51
N LEU A 177 15.39 10.88 -9.72
CA LEU A 177 14.29 11.84 -9.54
C LEU A 177 14.70 12.97 -8.58
N PRO A 178 14.12 14.18 -8.69
CA PRO A 178 14.45 15.34 -7.87
C PRO A 178 13.94 15.17 -6.42
N LEU A 179 14.50 14.21 -5.72
CA LEU A 179 14.17 13.86 -4.34
C LEU A 179 15.40 14.02 -3.43
N ALA A 180 15.17 14.51 -2.22
CA ALA A 180 16.17 14.45 -1.16
C ALA A 180 16.52 12.98 -0.84
N PRO A 181 17.69 12.70 -0.21
CA PRO A 181 18.06 11.35 0.15
C PRO A 181 16.93 10.63 0.90
N PRO A 182 16.46 9.48 0.41
CA PRO A 182 15.28 8.82 0.97
C PRO A 182 15.60 8.18 2.33
N ARG A 183 14.67 8.33 3.26
CA ARG A 183 14.65 7.54 4.49
C ARG A 183 13.94 6.23 4.24
N VAL A 184 14.65 5.13 4.41
CA VAL A 184 14.14 3.77 4.20
C VAL A 184 13.94 3.09 5.54
N GLU A 185 12.76 2.58 5.78
CA GLU A 185 12.41 1.83 6.98
C GLU A 185 11.74 0.51 6.59
N MET A 186 11.99 -0.52 7.37
CA MET A 186 11.28 -1.79 7.23
C MET A 186 10.18 -1.87 8.28
N ALA A 187 8.98 -2.18 7.86
CA ALA A 187 7.80 -2.26 8.72
C ALA A 187 7.20 -3.67 8.69
N GLN A 188 6.50 -4.02 9.79
CA GLN A 188 5.80 -5.28 9.99
C GLN A 188 6.69 -6.51 9.73
N GLY A 189 7.25 -7.14 10.76
CA GLY A 189 8.15 -8.29 10.64
C GLY A 189 7.53 -9.46 9.89
N LEU A 190 7.10 -10.50 10.60
CA LEU A 190 6.38 -11.61 9.99
C LEU A 190 4.86 -11.37 10.12
N PRO A 191 4.10 -11.15 9.03
CA PRO A 191 2.69 -10.74 9.10
C PRO A 191 1.76 -11.93 9.42
N LEU A 192 1.93 -12.58 10.58
CA LEU A 192 1.13 -13.73 10.99
C LEU A 192 -0.35 -13.40 11.12
N ARG A 193 -0.68 -12.23 11.69
CA ARG A 193 -2.08 -11.81 11.83
C ARG A 193 -2.76 -11.63 10.49
N ARG A 194 -2.04 -11.13 9.47
CA ARG A 194 -2.57 -11.02 8.10
C ARG A 194 -2.96 -12.40 7.54
N LEU A 195 -2.17 -13.42 7.79
CA LEU A 195 -2.44 -14.79 7.35
C LEU A 195 -3.56 -15.44 8.18
N VAL A 196 -3.42 -15.45 9.51
CA VAL A 196 -4.33 -16.16 10.43
C VAL A 196 -5.72 -15.52 10.47
N LEU A 197 -5.82 -14.19 10.38
CA LEU A 197 -7.10 -13.48 10.43
C LEU A 197 -7.66 -13.18 9.04
N HIS A 198 -7.10 -13.76 7.98
CA HIS A 198 -7.52 -13.46 6.62
C HIS A 198 -8.99 -13.84 6.39
N TYR A 199 -9.75 -12.90 5.79
CA TYR A 199 -11.22 -13.01 5.63
C TYR A 199 -11.70 -14.17 4.74
N ARG A 200 -10.87 -14.66 3.81
CA ARG A 200 -11.26 -15.77 2.89
C ARG A 200 -10.85 -17.15 3.39
N PHE A 201 -9.65 -17.27 3.99
CA PHE A 201 -9.07 -18.59 4.32
C PHE A 201 -8.54 -18.71 5.75
N GLY A 202 -8.59 -17.62 6.53
CA GLY A 202 -8.14 -17.59 7.91
C GLY A 202 -9.25 -17.89 8.92
N TRP A 203 -8.94 -17.56 10.19
CA TRP A 203 -9.86 -17.64 11.32
C TRP A 203 -10.05 -16.28 11.99
N PRO A 204 -10.83 -15.35 11.40
CA PRO A 204 -11.06 -14.01 11.98
C PRO A 204 -11.63 -14.06 13.41
N ALA A 205 -12.42 -15.10 13.73
CA ALA A 205 -12.99 -15.29 15.06
C ALA A 205 -11.92 -15.38 16.17
N LEU A 206 -10.73 -15.89 15.86
CA LEU A 206 -9.63 -15.98 16.83
C LEU A 206 -9.18 -14.57 17.30
N GLY A 207 -9.13 -13.62 16.38
CA GLY A 207 -8.75 -12.23 16.69
C GLY A 207 -9.84 -11.44 17.42
N ARG A 208 -11.09 -11.89 17.41
CA ARG A 208 -12.20 -11.20 18.11
C ARG A 208 -12.18 -11.44 19.63
N SER A 209 -11.53 -12.49 20.10
CA SER A 209 -11.30 -12.68 21.53
C SER A 209 -10.05 -11.93 21.99
N ARG A 210 -10.12 -11.29 23.18
CA ARG A 210 -8.95 -10.58 23.74
C ARG A 210 -7.73 -11.51 23.91
N ALA A 211 -7.97 -12.74 24.36
CA ALA A 211 -6.91 -13.73 24.55
C ALA A 211 -6.28 -14.17 23.22
N GLY A 212 -7.09 -14.46 22.21
CA GLY A 212 -6.63 -14.84 20.87
C GLY A 212 -5.87 -13.71 20.17
N ALA A 213 -6.38 -12.50 20.23
CA ALA A 213 -5.70 -11.32 19.68
C ALA A 213 -4.32 -11.09 20.36
N ALA A 214 -4.27 -11.18 21.69
CA ALA A 214 -3.03 -11.01 22.45
C ALA A 214 -2.02 -12.13 22.16
N LEU A 215 -2.49 -13.39 22.06
CA LEU A 215 -1.64 -14.53 21.70
C LEU A 215 -1.04 -14.34 20.28
N LEU A 216 -1.87 -14.03 19.31
CA LEU A 216 -1.40 -13.79 17.93
C LEU A 216 -0.41 -12.64 17.85
N ALA A 217 -0.66 -11.53 18.57
CA ALA A 217 0.27 -10.40 18.60
C ALA A 217 1.62 -10.83 19.19
N ARG A 218 1.64 -11.56 20.32
CA ARG A 218 2.88 -12.07 20.94
C ARG A 218 3.64 -13.03 20.03
N LEU A 219 2.93 -13.93 19.36
CA LEU A 219 3.54 -14.87 18.40
C LEU A 219 4.15 -14.12 17.21
N GLU A 220 3.43 -13.12 16.67
CA GLU A 220 3.93 -12.28 15.58
C GLU A 220 5.16 -11.48 16.02
N ASP A 221 5.13 -10.87 17.18
CA ASP A 221 6.26 -10.12 17.75
C ASP A 221 7.48 -11.02 17.98
N PHE A 222 7.28 -12.21 18.55
CA PHE A 222 8.35 -13.18 18.76
C PHE A 222 8.96 -13.65 17.44
N ALA A 223 8.13 -14.06 16.48
CA ALA A 223 8.58 -14.50 15.17
C ALA A 223 9.29 -13.36 14.40
N SER A 224 8.80 -12.12 14.55
CA SER A 224 9.40 -10.93 13.93
C SER A 224 10.80 -10.64 14.48
N ARG A 225 11.06 -10.90 15.76
CA ARG A 225 12.40 -10.74 16.36
C ARG A 225 13.43 -11.73 15.83
N LEU A 226 12.98 -12.91 15.39
CA LEU A 226 13.84 -13.93 14.79
C LEU A 226 14.17 -13.62 13.32
N LEU A 227 13.41 -12.72 12.70
CA LEU A 227 13.58 -12.36 11.30
C LEU A 227 14.48 -11.13 11.15
N PRO A 228 15.60 -11.20 10.38
CA PRO A 228 16.40 -10.03 10.07
C PRO A 228 15.55 -8.89 9.49
N ARG A 229 15.79 -7.65 9.92
CA ARG A 229 14.98 -6.48 9.47
C ARG A 229 14.88 -6.36 7.95
N GLY A 230 15.94 -6.66 7.20
CA GLY A 230 15.92 -6.67 5.73
C GLY A 230 14.94 -7.69 5.11
N ARG A 231 14.33 -8.56 5.92
CA ARG A 231 13.28 -9.51 5.52
C ARG A 231 11.90 -9.18 6.09
N TRP A 232 11.70 -8.00 6.68
CA TRP A 232 10.39 -7.56 7.11
C TRP A 232 9.48 -7.33 5.91
N SER A 233 8.17 -7.41 6.11
CA SER A 233 7.18 -7.57 5.02
C SER A 233 6.96 -6.32 4.17
N TYR A 234 7.22 -5.13 4.72
CA TYR A 234 7.04 -3.87 4.00
C TYR A 234 8.29 -3.00 4.02
N THR A 235 8.56 -2.39 2.86
CA THR A 235 9.51 -1.30 2.67
C THR A 235 8.75 0.01 2.71
N VAL A 236 9.11 0.91 3.60
CA VAL A 236 8.60 2.28 3.69
C VAL A 236 9.70 3.23 3.25
N VAL A 237 9.46 3.97 2.19
CA VAL A 237 10.39 5.00 1.69
C VAL A 237 9.72 6.35 1.85
N ARG A 238 10.40 7.28 2.52
CA ARG A 238 9.98 8.67 2.64
C ARG A 238 11.04 9.60 2.09
N SER A 239 10.62 10.56 1.26
CA SER A 239 11.50 11.58 0.73
C SER A 239 10.76 12.90 0.55
N LYS A 240 11.51 13.98 0.38
CA LYS A 240 10.99 15.30 0.02
C LYS A 240 11.37 15.64 -1.40
N HIS A 241 10.48 16.31 -2.12
CA HIS A 241 10.81 16.92 -3.40
C HIS A 241 11.81 18.08 -3.17
N LEU A 242 12.87 18.13 -3.99
CA LEU A 242 13.92 19.15 -3.93
C LEU A 242 13.44 20.51 -4.44
#